data_92bee9d8a76de3c3d0543238b439bf08
#
_entry.id   92bee9d8a76de3c3d0543238b439bf08
#
_cell.length_a   1.000
_cell.length_b   1.000
_cell.length_c   1.000
_cell.angle_alpha   90.00
_cell.angle_beta   90.00
_cell.angle_gamma   90.00
#
_symmetry.space_group_name_H-M   'P 1'
#
loop_
_entity.id
_entity.type
_entity.pdbx_description
1 polymer ?
#
loop_
_entity_poly.entity_id
_entity_poly.type
_entity_poly.pdbx_seq_one_letter_code
_entity_poly.pdbx_strand_id
1 'polypeptide(L)'
;MILGKIFVLMSLAVPVLIISIAATIVGAIIGHVGAAFFQILIHLILNLAILPIVGILFGAVLACGAKRGSAYIIISVVTLLSTPLVGAWCVTIYKATGFSASVLTRLFPFMTPSIMLISPDLAYGYSLRPYRIFAYAVWILVLCAVLFFYISKERGQKKRLFSAVVCLATGLCLLPFVFRSNSDIIYDDMNSEGAGREISYYERNKITPPDACPEFKITSYDMELKLSNVLHADVKVSVSPSDLDIYGFTLYHGYKVKEVKDESGRALKFKQTGDWIEVETAGETSSLTFSYDGYSNTHYSNGQGAALPGTFAYYPRAGYVVCADDNGYEYLMLDEPTQFNVKIKNRKKFFTNLDRTGKNTFSGKTAGLTIVGGFYKEDKIGDTNLVYTYVGWDISKIKKAFSNLMQTYDRSFNTIMVAEVFDGKYLRDYGDTLVFTGMSLTGIEMDYFLSQIPESRGDFGLQAYVFEYMRDTFASYAAGDKSIGMNTRYVRVEAAADKYGDEYCRKAIDKYLYDESDTRTPDEFIDDLNRGTENVEN
;
A
#
# COMPACT_ATOMS: atom_id res chain seq x y z
N MET A 1 12.67 -15.49 45.01
CA MET A 1 11.79 -16.52 44.42
C MET A 1 11.12 -16.06 43.12
N ILE A 2 10.47 -14.88 43.06
CA ILE A 2 9.76 -14.40 41.82
C ILE A 2 10.71 -14.25 40.64
N LEU A 3 11.85 -13.55 40.82
CA LEU A 3 12.84 -13.35 39.75
C LEU A 3 13.41 -14.68 39.20
N GLY A 4 13.61 -15.70 40.08
CA GLY A 4 14.06 -17.01 39.62
C GLY A 4 13.01 -17.72 38.76
N LYS A 5 11.72 -17.63 39.12
CA LYS A 5 10.63 -18.16 38.29
C LYS A 5 10.52 -17.47 36.95
N ILE A 6 10.64 -16.13 36.92
CA ILE A 6 10.67 -15.34 35.67
C ILE A 6 11.83 -15.81 34.80
N PHE A 7 13.03 -15.97 35.34
CA PHE A 7 14.20 -16.42 34.59
C PHE A 7 14.01 -17.84 34.01
N VAL A 8 13.46 -18.77 34.79
CA VAL A 8 13.14 -20.13 34.29
C VAL A 8 12.11 -20.07 33.13
N LEU A 9 11.05 -19.27 33.27
CA LEU A 9 10.06 -19.14 32.20
C LEU A 9 10.66 -18.50 30.92
N MET A 10 11.53 -17.51 31.08
CA MET A 10 12.25 -16.91 29.95
C MET A 10 13.19 -17.91 29.28
N SER A 11 13.90 -18.77 30.08
CA SER A 11 14.79 -19.76 29.50
C SER A 11 14.07 -20.83 28.68
N LEU A 12 12.80 -21.12 28.94
CA LEU A 12 11.97 -22.01 28.12
C LEU A 12 11.62 -21.44 26.75
N ALA A 13 11.61 -20.12 26.59
CA ALA A 13 11.35 -19.47 25.29
C ALA A 13 12.58 -19.53 24.36
N VAL A 14 13.80 -19.67 24.91
CA VAL A 14 15.04 -19.65 24.13
C VAL A 14 15.13 -20.80 23.10
N PRO A 15 14.87 -22.07 23.46
CA PRO A 15 14.90 -23.17 22.50
C PRO A 15 13.89 -22.98 21.37
N VAL A 16 12.68 -22.49 21.66
CA VAL A 16 11.65 -22.23 20.67
C VAL A 16 12.14 -21.15 19.68
N LEU A 17 12.73 -20.08 20.18
CA LEU A 17 13.30 -19.03 19.36
C LEU A 17 14.42 -19.56 18.46
N ILE A 18 15.34 -20.35 18.97
CA ILE A 18 16.46 -20.94 18.21
C ILE A 18 15.94 -21.84 17.10
N ILE A 19 15.00 -22.75 17.41
CA ILE A 19 14.39 -23.63 16.40
C ILE A 19 13.67 -22.85 15.32
N SER A 20 12.92 -21.83 15.71
CA SER A 20 12.18 -20.97 14.77
C SER A 20 13.11 -20.17 13.87
N ILE A 21 14.22 -19.65 14.40
CA ILE A 21 15.25 -18.97 13.58
C ILE A 21 15.87 -19.96 12.60
N ALA A 22 16.24 -21.15 13.04
CA ALA A 22 16.80 -22.18 12.15
C ALA A 22 15.82 -22.59 11.04
N ALA A 23 14.55 -22.82 11.39
CA ALA A 23 13.50 -23.13 10.42
C ALA A 23 13.30 -21.98 9.41
N THR A 24 13.34 -20.73 9.88
CA THR A 24 13.24 -19.55 9.01
C THR A 24 14.42 -19.43 8.05
N ILE A 25 15.64 -19.71 8.51
CA ILE A 25 16.82 -19.71 7.63
C ILE A 25 16.66 -20.75 6.52
N VAL A 26 16.26 -21.98 6.89
CA VAL A 26 16.02 -23.07 5.93
C VAL A 26 14.91 -22.69 4.96
N GLY A 27 13.78 -22.17 5.45
CA GLY A 27 12.66 -21.73 4.63
C GLY A 27 13.02 -20.58 3.69
N ALA A 28 13.84 -19.62 4.14
CA ALA A 28 14.31 -18.52 3.31
C ALA A 28 15.24 -18.97 2.18
N ILE A 29 16.06 -20.00 2.43
CA ILE A 29 16.94 -20.59 1.41
C ILE A 29 16.10 -21.35 0.37
N ILE A 30 15.18 -22.22 0.82
CA ILE A 30 14.34 -23.03 -0.08
C ILE A 30 13.38 -22.15 -0.88
N GLY A 31 12.76 -21.16 -0.22
CA GLY A 31 11.78 -20.24 -0.85
C GLY A 31 12.39 -19.08 -1.61
N HIS A 32 13.74 -18.97 -1.66
CA HIS A 32 14.43 -17.84 -2.31
C HIS A 32 13.98 -16.44 -1.84
N VAL A 33 13.46 -16.33 -0.59
CA VAL A 33 12.92 -15.09 -0.01
C VAL A 33 13.98 -14.27 0.75
N GLY A 34 15.24 -14.31 0.32
CA GLY A 34 16.36 -13.65 1.00
C GLY A 34 16.18 -12.14 1.22
N ALA A 35 15.43 -11.45 0.35
CA ALA A 35 15.18 -10.01 0.49
C ALA A 35 14.34 -9.69 1.75
N ALA A 36 13.36 -10.51 2.09
CA ALA A 36 12.49 -10.33 3.25
C ALA A 36 13.09 -10.93 4.55
N PHE A 37 14.21 -11.64 4.48
CA PHE A 37 14.77 -12.39 5.59
C PHE A 37 14.95 -11.56 6.88
N PHE A 38 15.52 -10.37 6.77
CA PHE A 38 15.72 -9.51 7.94
C PHE A 38 14.40 -9.02 8.56
N GLN A 39 13.38 -8.76 7.76
CA GLN A 39 12.05 -8.40 8.26
C GLN A 39 11.46 -9.59 9.04
N ILE A 40 11.49 -10.78 8.45
CA ILE A 40 11.01 -12.01 9.09
C ILE A 40 11.74 -12.24 10.39
N LEU A 41 13.07 -12.12 10.43
CA LEU A 41 13.88 -12.30 11.62
C LEU A 41 13.50 -11.31 12.73
N ILE A 42 13.30 -10.04 12.42
CA ILE A 42 12.88 -9.03 13.41
C ILE A 42 11.50 -9.38 13.97
N HIS A 43 10.55 -9.77 13.13
CA HIS A 43 9.23 -10.16 13.59
C HIS A 43 9.25 -11.45 14.44
N LEU A 44 10.10 -12.42 14.10
CA LEU A 44 10.34 -13.59 14.94
C LEU A 44 10.84 -13.19 16.33
N ILE A 45 11.82 -12.31 16.42
CA ILE A 45 12.33 -11.81 17.69
C ILE A 45 11.21 -11.09 18.48
N LEU A 46 10.43 -10.24 17.82
CA LEU A 46 9.33 -9.53 18.47
C LEU A 46 8.27 -10.50 19.00
N ASN A 47 7.90 -11.51 18.24
CA ASN A 47 6.81 -12.42 18.60
C ASN A 47 7.25 -13.55 19.54
N LEU A 48 8.45 -14.09 19.39
CA LEU A 48 8.90 -15.27 20.14
C LEU A 48 9.85 -14.94 21.29
N ALA A 49 10.42 -13.75 21.36
CA ALA A 49 11.23 -13.31 22.48
C ALA A 49 10.55 -12.18 23.27
N ILE A 50 10.24 -11.08 22.62
CA ILE A 50 9.74 -9.87 23.30
C ILE A 50 8.32 -10.06 23.82
N LEU A 51 7.42 -10.59 23.02
CA LEU A 51 6.03 -10.80 23.42
C LEU A 51 5.89 -11.77 24.61
N PRO A 52 6.56 -12.93 24.68
CA PRO A 52 6.58 -13.76 25.88
C PRO A 52 7.14 -13.06 27.12
N ILE A 53 8.18 -12.22 26.99
CA ILE A 53 8.70 -11.42 28.10
C ILE A 53 7.60 -10.50 28.66
N VAL A 54 6.86 -9.83 27.81
CA VAL A 54 5.73 -8.97 28.22
C VAL A 54 4.67 -9.81 28.97
N GLY A 55 4.29 -10.97 28.41
CA GLY A 55 3.33 -11.88 29.04
C GLY A 55 3.77 -12.39 30.38
N ILE A 56 5.04 -12.79 30.52
CA ILE A 56 5.62 -13.28 31.80
C ILE A 56 5.64 -12.16 32.86
N LEU A 57 6.06 -10.94 32.45
CA LEU A 57 6.07 -9.79 33.37
C LEU A 57 4.64 -9.40 33.79
N PHE A 58 3.70 -9.43 32.88
CA PHE A 58 2.28 -9.17 33.17
C PHE A 58 1.72 -10.19 34.17
N GLY A 59 1.97 -11.50 33.93
CA GLY A 59 1.60 -12.57 34.88
C GLY A 59 2.24 -12.39 36.23
N ALA A 60 3.51 -11.98 36.31
CA ALA A 60 4.22 -11.72 37.56
C ALA A 60 3.62 -10.54 38.33
N VAL A 61 3.25 -9.46 37.65
CA VAL A 61 2.55 -8.31 38.26
C VAL A 61 1.21 -8.72 38.84
N LEU A 62 0.42 -9.49 38.10
CA LEU A 62 -0.86 -10.02 38.59
C LEU A 62 -0.71 -10.90 39.81
N ALA A 63 0.29 -11.79 39.82
CA ALA A 63 0.56 -12.67 40.93
C ALA A 63 0.98 -11.92 42.22
N CYS A 64 1.58 -10.73 42.09
CA CYS A 64 1.98 -9.89 43.22
C CYS A 64 0.84 -8.99 43.74
N GLY A 65 -0.03 -8.49 42.85
CA GLY A 65 -0.94 -7.40 43.18
C GLY A 65 -2.43 -7.72 43.14
N ALA A 66 -2.84 -8.82 42.54
CA ALA A 66 -4.26 -9.11 42.35
C ALA A 66 -4.74 -10.32 43.15
N LYS A 67 -5.95 -10.23 43.72
CA LYS A 67 -6.67 -11.40 44.24
C LYS A 67 -7.12 -12.27 43.05
N ARG A 68 -7.29 -13.59 43.31
CA ARG A 68 -7.62 -14.57 42.25
C ARG A 68 -8.79 -14.14 41.35
N GLY A 69 -9.89 -13.65 41.90
CA GLY A 69 -11.04 -13.20 41.13
C GLY A 69 -10.73 -11.96 40.29
N SER A 70 -10.05 -10.96 40.86
CA SER A 70 -9.65 -9.73 40.15
C SER A 70 -8.64 -10.02 39.05
N ALA A 71 -7.75 -11.00 39.22
CA ALA A 71 -6.77 -11.39 38.22
C ALA A 71 -7.47 -11.89 36.93
N TYR A 72 -8.51 -12.72 37.04
CA TYR A 72 -9.25 -13.19 35.88
C TYR A 72 -9.94 -12.03 35.14
N ILE A 73 -10.55 -11.09 35.85
CA ILE A 73 -11.17 -9.91 35.23
C ILE A 73 -10.13 -9.08 34.48
N ILE A 74 -8.98 -8.79 35.11
CA ILE A 74 -7.91 -8.00 34.48
C ILE A 74 -7.38 -8.72 33.24
N ILE A 75 -7.14 -10.03 33.28
CA ILE A 75 -6.68 -10.82 32.14
C ILE A 75 -7.71 -10.70 31.01
N SER A 76 -9.00 -10.89 31.28
CA SER A 76 -10.05 -10.82 30.26
C SER A 76 -10.12 -9.44 29.61
N VAL A 77 -10.07 -8.37 30.41
CA VAL A 77 -10.08 -6.99 29.88
C VAL A 77 -8.84 -6.69 29.04
N VAL A 78 -7.64 -7.08 29.54
CA VAL A 78 -6.39 -6.84 28.82
C VAL A 78 -6.35 -7.67 27.53
N THR A 79 -6.80 -8.91 27.54
CA THR A 79 -6.90 -9.75 26.35
C THR A 79 -7.83 -9.08 25.32
N LEU A 80 -9.00 -8.61 25.74
CA LEU A 80 -9.95 -7.94 24.88
C LEU A 80 -9.36 -6.67 24.25
N LEU A 81 -8.70 -5.83 25.08
CA LEU A 81 -8.03 -4.61 24.61
C LEU A 81 -6.81 -4.89 23.71
N SER A 82 -6.24 -6.09 23.77
CA SER A 82 -5.11 -6.49 22.93
C SER A 82 -5.54 -7.16 21.62
N THR A 83 -6.82 -7.32 21.36
CA THR A 83 -7.33 -7.92 20.13
C THR A 83 -7.41 -6.90 18.98
N PRO A 84 -7.45 -7.34 17.73
CA PRO A 84 -7.70 -6.48 16.57
C PRO A 84 -9.03 -5.72 16.61
N LEU A 85 -10.01 -6.22 17.41
CA LEU A 85 -11.30 -5.56 17.61
C LEU A 85 -11.18 -4.10 18.12
N VAL A 86 -10.07 -3.78 18.81
CA VAL A 86 -9.80 -2.40 19.22
C VAL A 86 -9.72 -1.45 18.03
N GLY A 87 -9.16 -1.89 16.90
CA GLY A 87 -9.15 -1.10 15.66
C GLY A 87 -10.58 -0.77 15.20
N ALA A 88 -11.45 -1.77 15.09
CA ALA A 88 -12.84 -1.59 14.71
C ALA A 88 -13.60 -0.67 15.68
N TRP A 89 -13.37 -0.82 16.98
CA TRP A 89 -13.96 0.09 17.97
C TRP A 89 -13.50 1.53 17.82
N CYS A 90 -12.20 1.75 17.52
CA CYS A 90 -11.66 3.08 17.30
C CYS A 90 -12.26 3.75 16.06
N VAL A 91 -12.50 3.00 14.97
CA VAL A 91 -13.22 3.49 13.79
C VAL A 91 -14.65 3.86 14.17
N THR A 92 -15.37 3.01 14.90
CA THR A 92 -16.73 3.28 15.33
C THR A 92 -16.81 4.53 16.23
N ILE A 93 -15.88 4.69 17.18
CA ILE A 93 -15.77 5.88 18.03
C ILE A 93 -15.50 7.12 17.18
N TYR A 94 -14.59 7.02 16.23
CA TYR A 94 -14.29 8.13 15.32
C TYR A 94 -15.50 8.52 14.47
N LYS A 95 -16.20 7.56 13.90
CA LYS A 95 -17.45 7.79 13.16
C LYS A 95 -18.50 8.52 14.01
N ALA A 96 -18.69 8.09 15.24
CA ALA A 96 -19.72 8.65 16.13
C ALA A 96 -19.34 10.02 16.71
N THR A 97 -18.08 10.25 17.07
CA THR A 97 -17.67 11.40 17.90
C THR A 97 -16.67 12.35 17.23
N GLY A 98 -15.97 11.92 16.16
CA GLY A 98 -14.80 12.61 15.59
C GLY A 98 -13.53 12.49 16.44
N PHE A 99 -13.60 11.81 17.57
CA PHE A 99 -12.44 11.64 18.45
C PHE A 99 -11.55 10.51 17.95
N SER A 100 -10.29 10.83 17.62
CA SER A 100 -9.31 9.82 17.23
C SER A 100 -8.77 9.09 18.46
N ALA A 101 -9.18 7.83 18.60
CA ALA A 101 -8.71 6.94 19.66
C ALA A 101 -7.39 6.21 19.30
N SER A 102 -6.53 6.81 18.49
CA SER A 102 -5.26 6.21 18.02
C SER A 102 -4.31 5.76 19.13
N VAL A 103 -4.45 6.35 20.34
CA VAL A 103 -3.74 5.88 21.54
C VAL A 103 -4.06 4.42 21.84
N LEU A 104 -5.32 4.03 21.70
CA LEU A 104 -5.75 2.67 21.98
C LEU A 104 -5.14 1.68 20.98
N THR A 105 -5.16 2.00 19.70
CA THR A 105 -4.62 1.11 18.65
C THR A 105 -3.11 1.00 18.65
N ARG A 106 -2.38 2.00 19.14
CA ARG A 106 -0.91 1.99 19.16
C ARG A 106 -0.31 1.46 20.46
N LEU A 107 -0.96 1.69 21.58
CA LEU A 107 -0.41 1.35 22.90
C LEU A 107 -0.99 0.04 23.45
N PHE A 108 -2.28 -0.23 23.31
CA PHE A 108 -2.93 -1.36 23.94
C PHE A 108 -2.69 -2.73 23.29
N PRO A 109 -2.46 -2.92 21.99
CA PRO A 109 -2.16 -4.23 21.42
C PRO A 109 -0.77 -4.79 21.78
N PHE A 110 -0.34 -4.65 23.02
CA PHE A 110 0.98 -5.06 23.49
C PHE A 110 1.14 -6.57 23.67
N MET A 111 0.05 -7.32 23.71
CA MET A 111 0.04 -8.80 23.74
C MET A 111 -0.32 -9.42 22.38
N THR A 112 -0.55 -8.58 21.35
CA THR A 112 -0.86 -9.06 20.02
C THR A 112 0.44 -9.26 19.21
N PRO A 113 0.57 -10.32 18.43
CA PRO A 113 1.71 -10.51 17.53
C PRO A 113 1.97 -9.29 16.65
N SER A 114 3.23 -9.02 16.35
CA SER A 114 3.63 -7.89 15.50
C SER A 114 3.20 -8.07 14.04
N ILE A 115 2.96 -9.30 13.63
CA ILE A 115 2.38 -9.70 12.35
C ILE A 115 1.09 -10.46 12.62
N MET A 116 0.03 -10.05 11.96
CA MET A 116 -1.25 -10.75 12.02
C MET A 116 -1.54 -11.56 10.77
N LEU A 117 -0.82 -11.30 9.69
CA LEU A 117 -0.98 -11.98 8.41
C LEU A 117 -0.02 -13.16 8.30
N ILE A 118 -0.50 -14.23 7.68
CA ILE A 118 0.25 -15.47 7.49
C ILE A 118 1.25 -15.32 6.34
N SER A 119 0.87 -14.57 5.30
CA SER A 119 1.71 -14.31 4.13
C SER A 119 2.30 -12.90 4.12
N PRO A 120 3.54 -12.72 3.63
CA PRO A 120 4.09 -11.41 3.39
C PRO A 120 3.43 -10.76 2.17
N ASP A 121 3.39 -9.44 2.15
CA ASP A 121 3.15 -8.69 0.93
C ASP A 121 4.28 -8.93 -0.07
N LEU A 122 3.96 -9.11 -1.35
CA LEU A 122 4.95 -9.51 -2.36
C LEU A 122 5.92 -8.37 -2.69
N ALA A 123 5.47 -7.13 -2.64
CA ALA A 123 6.29 -5.96 -2.91
C ALA A 123 6.98 -5.40 -1.66
N TYR A 124 6.33 -5.49 -0.50
CA TYR A 124 6.79 -4.81 0.72
C TYR A 124 7.15 -5.75 1.84
N GLY A 125 6.88 -7.04 1.69
CA GLY A 125 7.13 -8.06 2.71
C GLY A 125 6.33 -7.83 3.98
N TYR A 126 6.96 -8.07 5.13
CA TYR A 126 6.39 -7.72 6.42
C TYR A 126 6.84 -6.34 6.86
N SER A 127 5.94 -5.35 6.85
CA SER A 127 6.31 -4.00 7.23
C SER A 127 6.74 -3.93 8.69
N LEU A 128 7.85 -3.26 8.92
CA LEU A 128 8.31 -2.94 10.27
C LEU A 128 7.59 -1.69 10.75
N ARG A 129 6.80 -1.84 11.80
CA ARG A 129 6.09 -0.73 12.46
C ARG A 129 6.90 -0.25 13.67
N PRO A 130 7.71 0.82 13.56
CA PRO A 130 8.60 1.24 14.63
C PRO A 130 7.89 1.50 15.95
N TYR A 131 6.67 2.03 15.92
CA TYR A 131 5.88 2.30 17.12
C TYR A 131 5.62 1.05 17.96
N ARG A 132 5.52 -0.15 17.33
CA ARG A 132 5.31 -1.42 18.06
C ARG A 132 6.51 -1.76 18.93
N ILE A 133 7.72 -1.52 18.45
CA ILE A 133 8.94 -1.75 19.22
C ILE A 133 8.96 -0.84 20.45
N PHE A 134 8.64 0.43 20.26
CA PHE A 134 8.57 1.39 21.37
C PHE A 134 7.42 1.06 22.34
N ALA A 135 6.26 0.63 21.84
CA ALA A 135 5.13 0.20 22.68
C ALA A 135 5.51 -0.99 23.57
N TYR A 136 6.17 -2.02 23.02
CA TYR A 136 6.68 -3.15 23.83
C TYR A 136 7.68 -2.66 24.90
N ALA A 137 8.61 -1.78 24.54
CA ALA A 137 9.57 -1.22 25.49
C ALA A 137 8.87 -0.44 26.61
N VAL A 138 7.88 0.38 26.28
CA VAL A 138 7.07 1.12 27.28
C VAL A 138 6.38 0.15 28.23
N TRP A 139 5.70 -0.89 27.72
CA TRP A 139 5.00 -1.87 28.56
C TRP A 139 5.95 -2.68 29.43
N ILE A 140 7.10 -3.12 28.91
CA ILE A 140 8.13 -3.81 29.70
C ILE A 140 8.57 -2.91 30.86
N LEU A 141 8.86 -1.63 30.60
CA LEU A 141 9.29 -0.67 31.61
C LEU A 141 8.19 -0.41 32.66
N VAL A 142 6.94 -0.24 32.24
CA VAL A 142 5.79 -0.07 33.13
C VAL A 142 5.60 -1.31 34.01
N LEU A 143 5.61 -2.50 33.44
CA LEU A 143 5.45 -3.75 34.20
C LEU A 143 6.63 -3.97 35.16
N CYS A 144 7.87 -3.67 34.76
CA CYS A 144 9.03 -3.66 35.63
C CYS A 144 8.89 -2.64 36.77
N ALA A 145 8.43 -1.44 36.50
CA ALA A 145 8.20 -0.40 37.51
C ALA A 145 7.20 -0.87 38.57
N VAL A 146 6.07 -1.43 38.13
CA VAL A 146 5.04 -2.00 39.05
C VAL A 146 5.61 -3.13 39.87
N LEU A 147 6.38 -4.05 39.27
CA LEU A 147 7.04 -5.14 39.99
C LEU A 147 8.03 -4.62 41.03
N PHE A 148 8.90 -3.67 40.67
CA PHE A 148 9.85 -3.08 41.63
C PHE A 148 9.15 -2.32 42.74
N PHE A 149 8.03 -1.66 42.46
CA PHE A 149 7.20 -1.02 43.46
C PHE A 149 6.66 -2.05 44.49
N TYR A 150 6.05 -3.14 44.02
CA TYR A 150 5.57 -4.20 44.94
C TYR A 150 6.69 -4.80 45.80
N ILE A 151 7.84 -5.12 45.20
CA ILE A 151 8.98 -5.69 45.93
C ILE A 151 9.56 -4.66 46.92
N SER A 152 9.55 -3.37 46.56
CA SER A 152 9.99 -2.29 47.47
C SER A 152 9.07 -2.18 48.69
N LYS A 153 7.76 -2.25 48.48
CA LYS A 153 6.74 -2.17 49.55
C LYS A 153 6.88 -3.35 50.53
N GLU A 154 7.04 -4.58 50.00
CA GLU A 154 7.15 -5.79 50.84
C GLU A 154 8.45 -5.84 51.64
N ARG A 155 9.56 -5.31 51.13
CA ARG A 155 10.90 -5.47 51.68
C ARG A 155 11.52 -4.16 52.22
N GLY A 156 10.84 -3.05 52.14
CA GLY A 156 11.34 -1.75 52.61
C GLY A 156 12.57 -1.22 51.85
N GLN A 157 12.82 -1.69 50.60
CA GLN A 157 14.05 -1.42 49.89
C GLN A 157 13.96 -0.13 49.02
N LYS A 158 14.41 0.99 49.55
CA LYS A 158 14.44 2.32 48.85
C LYS A 158 15.11 2.28 47.46
N LYS A 159 16.16 1.46 47.27
CA LYS A 159 16.83 1.27 45.97
C LYS A 159 15.89 0.73 44.90
N ARG A 160 14.94 -0.14 45.22
CA ARG A 160 13.97 -0.68 44.28
C ARG A 160 12.86 0.30 43.94
N LEU A 161 12.49 1.16 44.89
CA LEU A 161 11.60 2.28 44.62
C LEU A 161 12.22 3.24 43.59
N PHE A 162 13.51 3.54 43.78
CA PHE A 162 14.26 4.33 42.80
C PHE A 162 14.26 3.67 41.41
N SER A 163 14.52 2.36 41.33
CA SER A 163 14.45 1.62 40.06
C SER A 163 13.05 1.68 39.41
N ALA A 164 11.99 1.61 40.21
CA ALA A 164 10.62 1.76 39.70
C ALA A 164 10.40 3.12 39.09
N VAL A 165 10.85 4.21 39.75
CA VAL A 165 10.74 5.58 39.23
C VAL A 165 11.54 5.75 37.94
N VAL A 166 12.76 5.22 37.88
CA VAL A 166 13.60 5.27 36.66
C VAL A 166 12.91 4.55 35.50
N CYS A 167 12.39 3.32 35.70
CA CYS A 167 11.67 2.60 34.67
C CYS A 167 10.45 3.39 34.17
N LEU A 168 9.66 3.95 35.07
CA LEU A 168 8.49 4.74 34.70
C LEU A 168 8.86 5.99 33.90
N ALA A 169 9.87 6.74 34.38
CA ALA A 169 10.35 7.93 33.70
C ALA A 169 10.88 7.62 32.30
N THR A 170 11.67 6.54 32.15
CA THR A 170 12.16 6.07 30.83
C THR A 170 11.00 5.68 29.93
N GLY A 171 10.00 4.95 30.45
CA GLY A 171 8.80 4.59 29.69
C GLY A 171 8.04 5.82 29.19
N LEU A 172 7.88 6.84 30.03
CA LEU A 172 7.25 8.11 29.63
C LEU A 172 8.05 8.85 28.55
N CYS A 173 9.39 8.82 28.61
CA CYS A 173 10.25 9.40 27.58
C CYS A 173 10.14 8.67 26.22
N LEU A 174 9.72 7.42 26.19
CA LEU A 174 9.52 6.64 24.95
C LEU A 174 8.14 6.87 24.32
N LEU A 175 7.14 7.37 25.04
CA LEU A 175 5.78 7.58 24.51
C LEU A 175 5.72 8.42 23.23
N PRO A 176 6.47 9.52 23.07
CA PRO A 176 6.45 10.29 21.82
C PRO A 176 6.80 9.47 20.58
N PHE A 177 7.66 8.45 20.72
CA PHE A 177 8.04 7.56 19.62
C PHE A 177 6.93 6.55 19.27
N VAL A 178 6.06 6.19 20.23
CA VAL A 178 4.87 5.37 19.98
C VAL A 178 3.87 6.14 19.12
N PHE A 179 3.74 7.45 19.36
CA PHE A 179 2.74 8.29 18.67
C PHE A 179 3.29 9.00 17.44
N ARG A 180 4.56 8.78 17.10
CA ARG A 180 5.14 9.36 15.90
C ARG A 180 4.40 8.87 14.65
N SER A 181 4.04 9.80 13.78
CA SER A 181 3.43 9.48 12.49
C SER A 181 4.31 8.56 11.67
N ASN A 182 3.70 7.55 11.04
CA ASN A 182 4.38 6.61 10.17
C ASN A 182 3.39 6.15 9.10
N SER A 183 3.85 6.13 7.85
CA SER A 183 3.11 5.48 6.77
C SER A 183 3.31 3.97 6.89
N ASP A 184 2.23 3.24 7.11
CA ASP A 184 2.26 1.79 7.21
C ASP A 184 1.72 1.15 5.93
N ILE A 185 2.18 -0.05 5.60
CA ILE A 185 1.56 -0.88 4.57
C ILE A 185 0.14 -1.19 5.03
N ILE A 186 -0.81 -0.85 4.19
CA ILE A 186 -2.20 -1.23 4.34
C ILE A 186 -2.41 -2.42 3.42
N TYR A 187 -2.62 -3.57 4.02
CA TYR A 187 -3.08 -4.73 3.29
C TYR A 187 -4.50 -4.46 2.83
N ASP A 188 -4.74 -4.75 1.58
CA ASP A 188 -5.96 -4.46 0.85
C ASP A 188 -7.17 -5.19 1.47
N ASP A 189 -7.66 -4.64 2.54
CA ASP A 189 -8.95 -4.98 3.11
C ASP A 189 -9.71 -3.68 3.30
N MET A 190 -10.79 -3.50 2.54
CA MET A 190 -11.75 -2.40 2.73
C MET A 190 -12.22 -2.28 4.18
N ASN A 191 -12.01 -3.31 4.97
CA ASN A 191 -12.24 -3.34 6.42
C ASN A 191 -11.00 -2.93 7.23
N SER A 192 -9.89 -2.53 6.60
CA SER A 192 -8.71 -2.07 7.32
C SER A 192 -9.01 -0.83 8.14
N GLU A 193 -8.33 -0.69 9.28
CA GLU A 193 -8.45 0.51 10.13
C GLU A 193 -8.11 1.79 9.33
N GLY A 194 -7.18 1.73 8.38
CA GLY A 194 -6.77 2.83 7.53
C GLY A 194 -7.88 3.27 6.58
N ALA A 195 -8.45 2.35 5.81
CA ALA A 195 -9.55 2.62 4.90
C ALA A 195 -10.81 3.12 5.65
N GLY A 196 -11.13 2.49 6.79
CA GLY A 196 -12.25 2.92 7.62
C GLY A 196 -12.10 4.34 8.19
N ARG A 197 -10.88 4.76 8.51
CA ARG A 197 -10.59 6.14 8.92
C ARG A 197 -10.75 7.11 7.77
N GLU A 198 -10.34 6.72 6.58
CA GLU A 198 -10.39 7.54 5.38
C GLU A 198 -11.84 7.82 4.96
N ILE A 199 -12.63 6.77 4.80
CA ILE A 199 -14.07 6.89 4.53
C ILE A 199 -14.73 7.79 5.58
N SER A 200 -14.43 7.55 6.88
CA SER A 200 -14.99 8.36 7.97
C SER A 200 -14.53 9.82 7.93
N TYR A 201 -13.34 10.12 7.40
CA TYR A 201 -12.90 11.49 7.21
C TYR A 201 -13.79 12.22 6.21
N TYR A 202 -14.04 11.64 5.04
CA TYR A 202 -14.87 12.26 4.01
C TYR A 202 -16.35 12.33 4.41
N GLU A 203 -16.90 11.28 5.06
CA GLU A 203 -18.26 11.30 5.60
C GLU A 203 -18.49 12.46 6.59
N ARG A 204 -17.50 12.78 7.42
CA ARG A 204 -17.61 13.83 8.45
C ARG A 204 -17.29 15.22 7.97
N ASN A 205 -16.29 15.33 7.11
CA ASN A 205 -15.80 16.61 6.63
C ASN A 205 -16.36 16.93 5.25
N LYS A 206 -17.66 16.78 5.02
CA LYS A 206 -18.31 17.13 3.75
C LYS A 206 -17.89 18.52 3.25
N ILE A 207 -16.63 18.59 2.82
CA ILE A 207 -15.99 19.82 2.39
C ILE A 207 -16.48 20.07 0.97
N THR A 208 -17.27 21.11 0.76
CA THR A 208 -17.61 21.59 -0.57
C THR A 208 -16.42 22.32 -1.17
N PRO A 209 -16.11 22.09 -2.46
CA PRO A 209 -15.10 22.89 -3.13
C PRO A 209 -15.49 24.37 -3.10
N PRO A 210 -14.52 25.29 -3.09
CA PRO A 210 -14.79 26.70 -3.28
C PRO A 210 -15.55 26.94 -4.58
N ASP A 211 -16.45 27.94 -4.58
CA ASP A 211 -17.39 28.21 -5.68
C ASP A 211 -16.71 28.55 -7.02
N ALA A 212 -15.47 29.02 -6.98
CA ALA A 212 -14.70 29.31 -8.19
C ALA A 212 -13.19 29.10 -7.97
N CYS A 213 -12.57 28.41 -8.89
CA CYS A 213 -11.11 28.40 -9.04
C CYS A 213 -10.79 28.97 -10.43
N PRO A 214 -9.92 29.98 -10.55
CA PRO A 214 -9.44 30.41 -11.85
C PRO A 214 -8.83 29.23 -12.61
N GLU A 215 -9.13 29.14 -13.90
CA GLU A 215 -8.56 28.09 -14.75
C GLU A 215 -7.07 28.36 -15.00
N PHE A 216 -6.25 27.37 -14.75
CA PHE A 216 -4.83 27.38 -15.08
C PHE A 216 -4.35 25.95 -15.33
N LYS A 217 -3.18 25.84 -15.97
CA LYS A 217 -2.54 24.55 -16.21
C LYS A 217 -1.19 24.49 -15.49
N ILE A 218 -0.82 23.30 -15.05
CA ILE A 218 0.55 23.00 -14.62
C ILE A 218 1.29 22.45 -15.82
N THR A 219 2.36 23.11 -16.23
CA THR A 219 3.14 22.76 -17.42
C THR A 219 4.32 21.85 -17.11
N SER A 220 4.83 21.89 -15.88
CA SER A 220 5.89 20.99 -15.42
C SER A 220 5.92 20.83 -13.90
N TYR A 221 6.51 19.70 -13.46
CA TYR A 221 6.81 19.38 -12.08
C TYR A 221 8.30 19.09 -11.90
N ASP A 222 8.95 19.79 -10.96
CA ASP A 222 10.26 19.44 -10.44
C ASP A 222 10.08 19.01 -8.98
N MET A 223 10.33 17.72 -8.70
CA MET A 223 9.99 17.08 -7.42
C MET A 223 11.23 16.54 -6.72
N GLU A 224 11.44 16.93 -5.48
CA GLU A 224 12.40 16.31 -4.59
C GLU A 224 11.65 15.63 -3.43
N LEU A 225 11.65 14.30 -3.43
CA LEU A 225 10.92 13.48 -2.47
C LEU A 225 11.89 12.80 -1.51
N LYS A 226 11.65 12.92 -0.21
CA LYS A 226 12.40 12.21 0.82
C LYS A 226 11.48 11.27 1.58
N LEU A 227 11.71 9.97 1.42
CA LEU A 227 10.96 8.92 2.10
C LEU A 227 11.68 8.53 3.41
N SER A 228 11.02 8.81 4.54
CA SER A 228 11.49 8.46 5.88
C SER A 228 10.37 7.72 6.64
N ASN A 229 9.91 8.17 7.80
CA ASN A 229 8.69 7.64 8.43
C ASN A 229 7.44 8.00 7.62
N VAL A 230 7.48 9.15 7.00
CA VAL A 230 6.47 9.70 6.11
C VAL A 230 7.13 10.27 4.86
N LEU A 231 6.35 10.64 3.87
CA LEU A 231 6.81 11.41 2.71
C LEU A 231 7.06 12.86 3.14
N HIS A 232 8.23 13.39 2.77
CA HIS A 232 8.54 14.82 2.75
C HIS A 232 8.78 15.19 1.30
N ALA A 233 8.17 16.26 0.83
CA ALA A 233 8.22 16.67 -0.56
C ALA A 233 8.47 18.17 -0.69
N ASP A 234 9.38 18.52 -1.60
CA ASP A 234 9.52 19.85 -2.16
C ASP A 234 9.15 19.73 -3.65
N VAL A 235 8.04 20.34 -4.04
CA VAL A 235 7.47 20.24 -5.37
C VAL A 235 7.34 21.63 -5.97
N LYS A 236 8.13 21.90 -7.01
CA LYS A 236 7.98 23.10 -7.82
C LYS A 236 7.07 22.76 -9.00
N VAL A 237 6.02 23.55 -9.16
CA VAL A 237 5.09 23.51 -10.31
C VAL A 237 5.24 24.76 -11.14
N SER A 238 5.35 24.62 -12.46
CA SER A 238 5.25 25.75 -13.39
C SER A 238 3.80 25.92 -13.82
N VAL A 239 3.27 27.13 -13.75
CA VAL A 239 1.86 27.43 -14.01
C VAL A 239 1.66 28.33 -15.23
N SER A 240 0.50 28.23 -15.88
CA SER A 240 0.10 29.09 -17.01
C SER A 240 -1.43 29.22 -17.03
N PRO A 241 -1.98 30.46 -17.08
CA PRO A 241 -1.27 31.75 -17.10
C PRO A 241 -0.57 32.08 -15.76
N SER A 242 0.32 33.07 -15.77
CA SER A 242 1.15 33.48 -14.62
C SER A 242 0.64 34.72 -13.88
N ASP A 243 -0.46 35.32 -14.34
CA ASP A 243 -1.01 36.59 -13.89
C ASP A 243 -2.25 36.48 -12.99
N LEU A 244 -2.51 35.28 -12.45
CA LEU A 244 -3.63 35.08 -11.55
C LEU A 244 -3.29 35.54 -10.11
N ASP A 245 -4.24 36.19 -9.45
CA ASP A 245 -4.11 36.60 -8.04
C ASP A 245 -4.25 35.41 -7.08
N ILE A 246 -4.96 34.35 -7.49
CA ILE A 246 -5.21 33.16 -6.69
C ILE A 246 -5.06 31.91 -7.57
N TYR A 247 -4.32 30.94 -7.07
CA TYR A 247 -4.22 29.59 -7.64
C TYR A 247 -4.83 28.57 -6.67
N GLY A 248 -5.74 27.74 -7.21
CA GLY A 248 -6.36 26.65 -6.46
C GLY A 248 -5.73 25.30 -6.80
N PHE A 249 -5.34 24.54 -5.80
CA PHE A 249 -4.73 23.23 -5.98
C PHE A 249 -5.44 22.16 -5.17
N THR A 250 -5.35 20.94 -5.66
CA THR A 250 -5.74 19.74 -4.92
C THR A 250 -4.51 18.97 -4.48
N LEU A 251 -4.43 18.66 -3.18
CA LEU A 251 -3.44 17.79 -2.57
C LEU A 251 -4.14 17.02 -1.45
N TYR A 252 -4.03 15.69 -1.47
CA TYR A 252 -4.66 14.84 -0.48
C TYR A 252 -4.42 15.34 0.96
N HIS A 253 -5.45 15.42 1.76
CA HIS A 253 -5.47 16.05 3.09
C HIS A 253 -4.47 15.47 4.10
N GLY A 254 -4.00 14.24 3.90
CA GLY A 254 -2.96 13.62 4.72
C GLY A 254 -1.58 14.25 4.55
N TYR A 255 -1.36 15.02 3.47
CA TYR A 255 -0.17 15.82 3.24
C TYR A 255 -0.40 17.25 3.68
N LYS A 256 0.36 17.70 4.68
CA LYS A 256 0.22 19.04 5.26
C LYS A 256 1.24 19.99 4.67
N VAL A 257 0.75 21.00 3.97
CA VAL A 257 1.57 22.07 3.42
C VAL A 257 2.14 22.91 4.57
N LYS A 258 3.44 23.16 4.53
CA LYS A 258 4.18 23.95 5.52
C LYS A 258 4.51 25.32 4.97
N GLU A 259 4.84 25.38 3.70
CA GLU A 259 5.30 26.58 3.05
C GLU A 259 4.98 26.52 1.54
N VAL A 260 4.62 27.67 0.98
CA VAL A 260 4.54 27.88 -0.48
C VAL A 260 5.38 29.09 -0.83
N LYS A 261 6.21 28.98 -1.86
CA LYS A 261 7.11 30.05 -2.33
C LYS A 261 6.88 30.32 -3.82
N ASP A 262 7.08 31.59 -4.22
CA ASP A 262 7.19 31.96 -5.64
C ASP A 262 8.59 31.64 -6.21
N GLU A 263 8.80 31.96 -7.49
CA GLU A 263 10.08 31.72 -8.19
C GLU A 263 11.25 32.51 -7.62
N SER A 264 10.98 33.61 -6.89
CA SER A 264 12.00 34.43 -6.20
C SER A 264 12.38 33.85 -4.82
N GLY A 265 11.67 32.81 -4.37
CA GLY A 265 11.82 32.23 -3.03
C GLY A 265 11.06 32.98 -1.92
N ARG A 266 10.23 33.95 -2.27
CA ARG A 266 9.38 34.67 -1.30
C ARG A 266 8.23 33.77 -0.87
N ALA A 267 8.00 33.69 0.45
CA ALA A 267 6.88 32.96 1.01
C ALA A 267 5.54 33.64 0.64
N LEU A 268 4.60 32.83 0.18
CA LEU A 268 3.26 33.26 -0.19
C LEU A 268 2.26 32.87 0.89
N LYS A 269 1.16 33.61 0.97
CA LYS A 269 0.04 33.21 1.82
C LYS A 269 -0.70 32.05 1.13
N PHE A 270 -1.06 31.07 1.94
CA PHE A 270 -1.88 29.96 1.49
C PHE A 270 -2.84 29.51 2.58
N LYS A 271 -3.90 28.83 2.16
CA LYS A 271 -4.87 28.20 3.05
C LYS A 271 -5.13 26.78 2.56
N GLN A 272 -4.91 25.79 3.43
CA GLN A 272 -5.27 24.39 3.16
C GLN A 272 -6.55 24.05 3.93
N THR A 273 -7.58 23.61 3.20
CA THR A 273 -8.86 23.16 3.75
C THR A 273 -9.16 21.77 3.20
N GLY A 274 -8.93 20.74 4.02
CA GLY A 274 -9.00 19.36 3.54
C GLY A 274 -7.99 19.09 2.43
N ASP A 275 -8.48 18.69 1.26
CA ASP A 275 -7.68 18.40 0.09
C ASP A 275 -7.34 19.64 -0.73
N TRP A 276 -7.92 20.80 -0.43
CA TRP A 276 -7.79 22.00 -1.25
C TRP A 276 -6.86 23.03 -0.66
N ILE A 277 -6.07 23.63 -1.54
CA ILE A 277 -5.08 24.65 -1.21
C ILE A 277 -5.36 25.86 -2.07
N GLU A 278 -5.58 27.00 -1.44
CA GLU A 278 -5.61 28.32 -2.08
C GLU A 278 -4.27 29.00 -1.85
N VAL A 279 -3.66 29.53 -2.90
CA VAL A 279 -2.41 30.27 -2.83
C VAL A 279 -2.65 31.67 -3.37
N GLU A 280 -2.44 32.69 -2.54
CA GLU A 280 -2.50 34.10 -2.92
C GLU A 280 -1.16 34.53 -3.50
N THR A 281 -1.16 35.11 -4.70
CA THR A 281 0.03 35.66 -5.34
C THR A 281 -0.03 37.19 -5.33
N ALA A 282 1.12 37.84 -5.39
CA ALA A 282 1.21 39.30 -5.36
C ALA A 282 1.81 39.82 -6.68
N GLY A 283 1.24 39.41 -7.81
CA GLY A 283 1.69 39.73 -9.15
C GLY A 283 2.01 38.48 -9.97
N GLU A 284 2.63 38.69 -11.12
CA GLU A 284 2.99 37.62 -12.06
C GLU A 284 3.87 36.56 -11.39
N THR A 285 3.45 35.30 -11.46
CA THR A 285 4.11 34.16 -10.84
C THR A 285 4.12 32.98 -11.81
N SER A 286 5.30 32.64 -12.31
CA SER A 286 5.48 31.57 -13.31
C SER A 286 5.63 30.18 -12.68
N SER A 287 6.01 30.12 -11.39
CA SER A 287 6.14 28.86 -10.68
C SER A 287 5.93 28.99 -9.18
N LEU A 288 5.42 27.93 -8.59
CA LEU A 288 5.16 27.81 -7.14
C LEU A 288 5.88 26.60 -6.59
N THR A 289 6.55 26.74 -5.45
CA THR A 289 7.22 25.64 -4.73
C THR A 289 6.47 25.33 -3.46
N PHE A 290 5.95 24.11 -3.35
CA PHE A 290 5.25 23.59 -2.19
C PHE A 290 6.19 22.73 -1.36
N SER A 291 6.34 23.03 -0.07
CA SER A 291 7.01 22.16 0.90
C SER A 291 5.94 21.55 1.82
N TYR A 292 5.83 20.24 1.83
CA TYR A 292 4.84 19.52 2.64
C TYR A 292 5.36 18.19 3.17
N ASP A 293 4.68 17.66 4.17
CA ASP A 293 4.90 16.29 4.62
C ASP A 293 3.60 15.62 5.03
N GLY A 294 3.64 14.29 5.11
CA GLY A 294 2.51 13.50 5.53
C GLY A 294 2.53 12.09 4.99
N TYR A 295 1.39 11.44 5.08
CA TYR A 295 1.16 10.09 4.58
C TYR A 295 -0.32 9.88 4.26
N SER A 296 -0.58 8.88 3.44
CA SER A 296 -1.93 8.39 3.20
C SER A 296 -2.22 7.18 4.09
N ASN A 297 -3.48 7.01 4.45
CA ASN A 297 -3.97 5.81 5.12
C ASN A 297 -4.15 4.63 4.15
N THR A 298 -4.07 4.86 2.84
CA THR A 298 -4.31 3.85 1.80
C THR A 298 -3.14 3.64 0.86
N HIS A 299 -2.25 4.63 0.73
CA HIS A 299 -1.08 4.54 -0.16
C HIS A 299 0.21 4.61 0.63
N TYR A 300 0.96 3.51 0.58
CA TYR A 300 2.20 3.35 1.33
C TYR A 300 3.33 4.24 0.81
N SER A 301 4.00 4.96 1.72
CA SER A 301 5.16 5.78 1.35
C SER A 301 6.05 6.09 2.56
N ASN A 302 7.08 5.26 2.78
CA ASN A 302 8.04 5.50 3.85
C ASN A 302 9.46 5.03 3.46
N GLY A 303 10.38 5.00 4.43
CA GLY A 303 11.77 4.58 4.21
C GLY A 303 11.96 3.12 3.80
N GLN A 304 10.93 2.28 3.88
CA GLN A 304 10.97 0.88 3.48
C GLN A 304 10.52 0.67 2.04
N GLY A 305 9.63 1.53 1.52
CA GLY A 305 9.12 1.45 0.16
C GLY A 305 8.04 2.49 -0.13
N ALA A 306 7.44 2.40 -1.30
CA ALA A 306 6.31 3.23 -1.71
C ALA A 306 5.37 2.48 -2.67
N ALA A 307 4.09 2.83 -2.57
CA ALA A 307 3.01 2.45 -3.48
C ALA A 307 2.14 3.69 -3.70
N LEU A 308 2.59 4.58 -4.57
CA LEU A 308 1.92 5.83 -4.90
C LEU A 308 1.46 5.77 -6.35
N PRO A 309 0.17 5.52 -6.62
CA PRO A 309 -0.36 5.46 -7.98
C PRO A 309 -0.40 6.85 -8.62
N GLY A 310 -0.26 6.89 -9.93
CA GLY A 310 -0.32 8.13 -10.71
C GLY A 310 -1.67 8.84 -10.64
N THR A 311 -2.69 8.15 -10.21
CA THR A 311 -4.06 8.66 -10.02
C THR A 311 -4.31 9.26 -8.64
N PHE A 312 -3.39 9.12 -7.71
CA PHE A 312 -3.54 9.63 -6.35
C PHE A 312 -2.92 11.04 -6.23
N ALA A 313 -3.62 11.95 -5.56
CA ALA A 313 -3.20 13.35 -5.39
C ALA A 313 -2.12 13.50 -4.29
N TYR A 314 -0.99 12.82 -4.43
CA TYR A 314 0.15 12.97 -3.49
C TYR A 314 1.10 14.11 -3.89
N TYR A 315 0.82 14.82 -4.99
CA TYR A 315 1.46 16.06 -5.42
C TYR A 315 0.39 17.06 -5.86
N PRO A 316 0.66 18.38 -5.78
CA PRO A 316 -0.35 19.41 -6.11
C PRO A 316 -0.87 19.26 -7.53
N ARG A 317 -2.18 19.26 -7.70
CA ARG A 317 -2.90 19.23 -8.98
C ARG A 317 -3.61 20.54 -9.20
N ALA A 318 -3.72 20.99 -10.44
CA ALA A 318 -4.44 22.22 -10.76
C ALA A 318 -5.94 22.05 -10.49
N GLY A 319 -6.55 23.10 -9.95
CA GLY A 319 -7.98 23.15 -9.67
C GLY A 319 -8.39 22.43 -8.38
N TYR A 320 -9.69 22.49 -8.10
CA TYR A 320 -10.30 21.79 -6.97
C TYR A 320 -10.96 20.51 -7.45
N VAL A 321 -10.26 19.41 -7.33
CA VAL A 321 -10.73 18.09 -7.74
C VAL A 321 -11.11 17.28 -6.51
N VAL A 322 -12.19 16.52 -6.57
CA VAL A 322 -12.61 15.64 -5.48
C VAL A 322 -11.66 14.44 -5.42
N CYS A 323 -11.02 14.21 -4.28
CA CYS A 323 -10.11 13.10 -4.09
C CYS A 323 -10.81 11.80 -3.68
N ALA A 324 -11.97 11.89 -3.04
CA ALA A 324 -12.80 10.75 -2.66
C ALA A 324 -14.23 11.19 -2.40
N ASP A 325 -15.17 10.28 -2.61
CA ASP A 325 -16.58 10.41 -2.29
C ASP A 325 -17.07 9.26 -1.39
N ASP A 326 -18.39 9.12 -1.24
CA ASP A 326 -19.02 8.06 -0.44
C ASP A 326 -18.77 6.65 -1.02
N ASN A 327 -18.33 6.53 -2.28
CA ASN A 327 -18.04 5.28 -2.99
C ASN A 327 -16.56 4.88 -2.93
N GLY A 328 -15.68 5.81 -2.56
CA GLY A 328 -14.23 5.58 -2.45
C GLY A 328 -13.37 6.69 -3.02
N TYR A 329 -12.15 6.33 -3.46
CA TYR A 329 -11.24 7.29 -4.07
C TYR A 329 -11.58 7.55 -5.51
N GLU A 330 -11.54 8.83 -5.89
CA GLU A 330 -11.52 9.24 -7.28
C GLU A 330 -10.14 9.03 -7.89
N TYR A 331 -10.11 8.45 -9.09
CA TYR A 331 -8.87 8.17 -9.81
C TYR A 331 -8.50 9.34 -10.71
N LEU A 332 -7.70 10.24 -10.16
CA LEU A 332 -7.36 11.51 -10.80
C LEU A 332 -6.19 11.34 -11.77
N MET A 333 -6.42 11.56 -13.04
CA MET A 333 -5.36 11.71 -14.05
C MET A 333 -5.20 13.19 -14.38
N LEU A 334 -4.03 13.58 -14.90
CA LEU A 334 -3.87 14.88 -15.52
C LEU A 334 -4.53 14.86 -16.91
N ASP A 335 -5.10 15.98 -17.32
CA ASP A 335 -5.78 16.10 -18.62
C ASP A 335 -4.83 15.85 -19.79
N GLU A 336 -3.57 16.24 -19.64
CA GLU A 336 -2.53 16.08 -20.66
C GLU A 336 -1.24 15.54 -20.03
N PRO A 337 -0.44 14.72 -20.76
CA PRO A 337 0.88 14.30 -20.31
C PRO A 337 1.79 15.51 -20.04
N THR A 338 2.13 15.68 -18.78
CA THR A 338 2.91 16.81 -18.26
C THR A 338 4.35 16.38 -17.99
N GLN A 339 5.31 17.30 -18.14
CA GLN A 339 6.73 17.05 -17.87
C GLN A 339 6.98 16.90 -16.37
N PHE A 340 7.63 15.81 -15.97
CA PHE A 340 8.09 15.56 -14.60
C PHE A 340 9.61 15.39 -14.57
N ASN A 341 10.24 15.99 -13.57
CA ASN A 341 11.60 15.72 -13.13
C ASN A 341 11.54 15.32 -11.66
N VAL A 342 11.94 14.11 -11.33
CA VAL A 342 11.73 13.52 -10.01
C VAL A 342 13.03 13.01 -9.44
N LYS A 343 13.34 13.42 -8.20
CA LYS A 343 14.47 12.90 -7.43
C LYS A 343 13.98 12.35 -6.10
N ILE A 344 14.22 11.06 -5.86
CA ILE A 344 13.82 10.38 -4.62
C ILE A 344 15.05 10.20 -3.72
N LYS A 345 15.06 10.88 -2.59
CA LYS A 345 16.10 10.76 -1.56
C LYS A 345 15.83 9.56 -0.66
N ASN A 346 16.38 8.41 -1.04
CA ASN A 346 16.36 7.19 -0.24
C ASN A 346 17.56 6.30 -0.62
N ARG A 347 17.95 5.39 0.29
CA ARG A 347 19.04 4.41 0.02
C ARG A 347 18.58 3.26 -0.86
N LYS A 348 17.29 2.89 -0.77
CA LYS A 348 16.69 1.84 -1.58
C LYS A 348 16.45 2.31 -3.01
N LYS A 349 16.24 1.36 -3.91
CA LYS A 349 15.88 1.60 -5.31
C LYS A 349 14.38 1.82 -5.41
N PHE A 350 14.00 2.80 -6.21
CA PHE A 350 12.62 3.11 -6.55
C PHE A 350 12.44 3.02 -8.06
N PHE A 351 11.20 2.90 -8.48
CA PHE A 351 10.79 2.81 -9.87
C PHE A 351 9.61 3.73 -10.11
N THR A 352 9.53 4.25 -11.32
CA THR A 352 8.44 5.12 -11.78
C THR A 352 8.09 4.77 -13.21
N ASN A 353 6.96 5.27 -13.68
CA ASN A 353 6.58 5.22 -15.09
C ASN A 353 7.26 6.30 -15.96
N LEU A 354 8.38 6.86 -15.49
CA LEU A 354 9.25 7.79 -16.22
C LEU A 354 10.59 7.13 -16.51
N ASP A 355 11.33 7.69 -17.47
CA ASP A 355 12.67 7.25 -17.79
C ASP A 355 13.65 7.52 -16.65
N ARG A 356 14.48 6.54 -16.34
CA ARG A 356 15.51 6.64 -15.31
C ARG A 356 16.73 7.40 -15.86
N THR A 357 17.00 8.58 -15.30
CA THR A 357 18.17 9.42 -15.66
C THR A 357 19.33 9.30 -14.68
N GLY A 358 19.11 8.66 -13.52
CA GLY A 358 20.14 8.45 -12.50
C GLY A 358 19.67 7.56 -11.34
N LYS A 359 20.47 7.49 -10.28
CA LYS A 359 20.05 6.74 -9.09
C LYS A 359 18.85 7.42 -8.43
N ASN A 360 17.68 6.79 -8.53
CA ASN A 360 16.40 7.36 -8.04
C ASN A 360 16.11 8.76 -8.61
N THR A 361 16.55 9.03 -9.83
CA THR A 361 16.26 10.25 -10.57
C THR A 361 15.58 9.86 -11.87
N PHE A 362 14.47 10.53 -12.20
CA PHE A 362 13.61 10.18 -13.31
C PHE A 362 13.13 11.43 -14.01
N SER A 363 12.91 11.35 -15.32
CA SER A 363 12.37 12.45 -16.12
C SER A 363 11.55 11.91 -17.28
N GLY A 364 10.50 12.62 -17.65
CA GLY A 364 9.62 12.26 -18.78
C GLY A 364 8.27 12.91 -18.68
N LYS A 365 7.43 12.65 -19.67
CA LYS A 365 6.03 13.12 -19.69
C LYS A 365 5.09 11.99 -19.31
N THR A 366 4.12 12.29 -18.45
CA THR A 366 3.07 11.35 -18.05
C THR A 366 1.81 12.08 -17.65
N ALA A 367 0.66 11.45 -17.82
CA ALA A 367 -0.62 11.95 -17.30
C ALA A 367 -0.83 11.61 -15.82
N GLY A 368 0.09 10.88 -15.19
CA GLY A 368 0.08 10.56 -13.78
C GLY A 368 1.37 9.87 -13.36
N LEU A 369 2.02 10.38 -12.33
CA LEU A 369 3.28 9.85 -11.85
C LEU A 369 3.03 8.68 -10.89
N THR A 370 3.41 7.46 -11.26
CA THR A 370 3.40 6.28 -10.38
C THR A 370 4.79 6.07 -9.79
N ILE A 371 4.87 5.88 -8.47
CA ILE A 371 6.12 5.59 -7.76
C ILE A 371 5.95 4.31 -6.95
N VAL A 372 6.81 3.33 -7.19
CA VAL A 372 6.88 2.11 -6.41
C VAL A 372 8.29 1.86 -5.88
N GLY A 373 8.38 1.25 -4.72
CA GLY A 373 9.65 0.86 -4.10
C GLY A 373 9.40 -0.16 -3.01
N GLY A 374 10.32 -1.09 -2.88
CA GLY A 374 10.19 -2.23 -1.98
C GLY A 374 11.06 -3.36 -2.47
N PHE A 375 10.54 -4.58 -2.48
CA PHE A 375 11.21 -5.76 -3.01
C PHE A 375 10.93 -5.96 -4.50
N TYR A 376 11.27 -4.95 -5.29
CA TYR A 376 11.17 -5.01 -6.75
C TYR A 376 12.48 -5.46 -7.38
N LYS A 377 12.38 -6.16 -8.50
CA LYS A 377 13.48 -6.54 -9.39
C LYS A 377 13.33 -5.87 -10.74
N GLU A 378 14.44 -5.73 -11.43
CA GLU A 378 14.49 -5.38 -12.85
C GLU A 378 15.03 -6.56 -13.65
N ASP A 379 14.45 -6.76 -14.82
CA ASP A 379 14.92 -7.68 -15.84
C ASP A 379 14.65 -7.09 -17.23
N LYS A 380 14.95 -7.81 -18.29
CA LYS A 380 14.73 -7.36 -19.66
C LYS A 380 13.94 -8.37 -20.48
N ILE A 381 13.14 -7.82 -21.41
CA ILE A 381 12.47 -8.54 -22.49
C ILE A 381 12.91 -7.85 -23.78
N GLY A 382 13.96 -8.39 -24.45
CA GLY A 382 14.64 -7.64 -25.52
C GLY A 382 15.19 -6.32 -24.98
N ASP A 383 14.78 -5.19 -25.55
CA ASP A 383 15.18 -3.85 -25.13
C ASP A 383 14.27 -3.27 -24.02
N THR A 384 13.09 -3.85 -23.81
CA THR A 384 12.13 -3.42 -22.80
C THR A 384 12.59 -3.77 -21.38
N ASN A 385 12.55 -2.82 -20.46
CA ASN A 385 12.79 -3.07 -19.04
C ASN A 385 11.54 -3.66 -18.40
N LEU A 386 11.68 -4.75 -17.66
CA LEU A 386 10.60 -5.35 -16.85
C LEU A 386 10.88 -5.12 -15.37
N VAL A 387 9.97 -4.43 -14.70
CA VAL A 387 9.98 -4.19 -13.26
C VAL A 387 8.88 -5.03 -12.62
N TYR A 388 9.21 -5.87 -11.64
CA TYR A 388 8.27 -6.80 -11.03
C TYR A 388 8.61 -7.06 -9.57
N THR A 389 7.68 -7.61 -8.80
CA THR A 389 7.89 -7.95 -7.39
C THR A 389 8.78 -9.18 -7.23
N TYR A 390 9.44 -9.29 -6.08
CA TYR A 390 10.46 -10.32 -5.83
C TYR A 390 9.91 -11.74 -5.71
N VAL A 391 8.68 -11.93 -5.29
CA VAL A 391 8.15 -13.23 -4.85
C VAL A 391 7.04 -13.72 -5.77
N GLY A 392 7.00 -15.03 -6.02
CA GLY A 392 5.83 -15.70 -6.56
C GLY A 392 5.77 -15.87 -8.08
N TRP A 393 6.80 -15.45 -8.85
CA TRP A 393 6.71 -15.40 -10.29
C TRP A 393 7.50 -16.50 -11.03
N ASP A 394 6.86 -17.15 -11.99
CA ASP A 394 7.57 -17.78 -13.09
C ASP A 394 7.94 -16.71 -14.13
N ILE A 395 9.08 -16.07 -13.90
CA ILE A 395 9.55 -14.96 -14.74
C ILE A 395 9.68 -15.34 -16.21
N SER A 396 9.92 -16.62 -16.52
CA SER A 396 10.06 -17.10 -17.89
C SER A 396 8.74 -17.05 -18.64
N LYS A 397 7.65 -17.45 -17.97
CA LYS A 397 6.28 -17.37 -18.53
C LYS A 397 5.89 -15.92 -18.76
N ILE A 398 6.14 -15.06 -17.77
CA ILE A 398 5.83 -13.63 -17.84
C ILE A 398 6.56 -12.95 -18.99
N LYS A 399 7.86 -13.19 -19.11
CA LYS A 399 8.65 -12.66 -20.23
C LYS A 399 8.10 -13.11 -21.56
N LYS A 400 7.75 -14.38 -21.67
CA LYS A 400 7.14 -14.93 -22.89
C LYS A 400 5.81 -14.26 -23.20
N ALA A 401 4.93 -14.11 -22.20
CA ALA A 401 3.63 -13.46 -22.37
C ALA A 401 3.77 -12.01 -22.85
N PHE A 402 4.64 -11.22 -22.23
CA PHE A 402 4.87 -9.84 -22.68
C PHE A 402 5.61 -9.74 -24.03
N SER A 403 6.52 -10.66 -24.34
CA SER A 403 7.13 -10.71 -25.67
C SER A 403 6.09 -10.95 -26.75
N ASN A 404 5.21 -11.90 -26.53
CA ASN A 404 4.13 -12.22 -27.45
C ASN A 404 3.15 -11.05 -27.59
N LEU A 405 2.77 -10.41 -26.46
CA LEU A 405 1.93 -9.22 -26.46
C LEU A 405 2.50 -8.12 -27.36
N MET A 406 3.77 -7.78 -27.17
CA MET A 406 4.44 -6.74 -27.96
C MET A 406 4.51 -7.12 -29.44
N GLN A 407 4.74 -8.39 -29.72
CA GLN A 407 4.78 -8.89 -31.11
C GLN A 407 3.40 -8.88 -31.76
N THR A 408 2.35 -9.31 -31.05
CA THR A 408 0.99 -9.38 -31.56
C THR A 408 0.43 -8.02 -31.92
N TYR A 409 0.73 -7.01 -31.09
CA TYR A 409 0.24 -5.64 -31.31
C TYR A 409 1.24 -4.72 -32.03
N ASP A 410 2.36 -5.28 -32.52
CA ASP A 410 3.45 -4.52 -33.16
C ASP A 410 3.82 -3.26 -32.36
N ARG A 411 3.92 -3.43 -31.05
CA ARG A 411 4.14 -2.33 -30.12
C ARG A 411 5.32 -2.62 -29.18
N SER A 412 6.16 -1.64 -28.98
CA SER A 412 7.28 -1.69 -28.03
C SER A 412 7.06 -0.73 -26.86
N PHE A 413 7.58 -1.09 -25.70
CA PHE A 413 7.58 -0.24 -24.51
C PHE A 413 9.01 -0.09 -24.00
N ASN A 414 9.35 1.08 -23.48
CA ASN A 414 10.62 1.28 -22.78
C ASN A 414 10.62 0.51 -21.45
N THR A 415 9.45 0.49 -20.78
CA THR A 415 9.29 -0.18 -19.48
C THR A 415 7.92 -0.85 -19.37
N ILE A 416 7.91 -2.07 -18.87
CA ILE A 416 6.71 -2.74 -18.35
C ILE A 416 6.89 -2.88 -16.85
N MET A 417 5.98 -2.31 -16.07
CA MET A 417 6.02 -2.33 -14.62
C MET A 417 4.82 -3.09 -14.06
N VAL A 418 5.12 -4.11 -13.29
CA VAL A 418 4.12 -4.85 -12.50
C VAL A 418 4.21 -4.37 -11.07
N ALA A 419 3.25 -3.53 -10.68
CA ALA A 419 3.27 -2.78 -9.44
C ALA A 419 2.16 -3.23 -8.49
N GLU A 420 2.53 -3.49 -7.24
CA GLU A 420 1.57 -3.72 -6.14
C GLU A 420 0.97 -2.38 -5.68
N VAL A 421 0.24 -1.73 -6.58
CA VAL A 421 -0.41 -0.46 -6.31
C VAL A 421 -1.72 -0.40 -7.09
N PHE A 422 -2.83 -0.20 -6.39
CA PHE A 422 -4.13 -0.09 -7.03
C PHE A 422 -4.45 1.37 -7.38
N ASP A 423 -4.88 1.62 -8.60
CA ASP A 423 -5.20 2.96 -9.11
C ASP A 423 -6.53 3.03 -9.88
N GLY A 424 -7.45 2.11 -9.58
CA GLY A 424 -8.77 2.01 -10.21
C GLY A 424 -8.80 1.28 -11.54
N LYS A 425 -7.65 1.02 -12.14
CA LYS A 425 -7.50 0.16 -13.31
C LYS A 425 -6.34 -0.80 -13.10
N TYR A 426 -6.49 -2.00 -13.62
CA TYR A 426 -5.43 -3.02 -13.52
C TYR A 426 -4.31 -2.78 -14.52
N LEU A 427 -4.58 -2.07 -15.59
CA LEU A 427 -3.62 -1.73 -16.63
C LEU A 427 -3.69 -0.25 -16.96
N ARG A 428 -2.54 0.41 -16.95
CA ARG A 428 -2.36 1.79 -17.44
C ARG A 428 -1.31 1.84 -18.52
N ASP A 429 -1.70 2.38 -19.64
CA ASP A 429 -0.83 2.69 -20.76
C ASP A 429 -0.42 4.17 -20.70
N TYR A 430 0.86 4.42 -20.50
CA TYR A 430 1.45 5.76 -20.47
C TYR A 430 2.27 6.08 -21.73
N GLY A 431 2.01 5.36 -22.84
CA GLY A 431 2.75 5.50 -24.09
C GLY A 431 3.98 4.58 -24.09
N ASP A 432 5.10 5.06 -23.60
CA ASP A 432 6.35 4.29 -23.55
C ASP A 432 6.44 3.35 -22.34
N THR A 433 5.54 3.49 -21.37
CA THR A 433 5.50 2.66 -20.17
C THR A 433 4.12 2.03 -19.96
N LEU A 434 4.11 0.71 -19.82
CA LEU A 434 2.93 -0.06 -19.46
C LEU A 434 3.01 -0.39 -17.97
N VAL A 435 1.98 -0.01 -17.20
CA VAL A 435 1.92 -0.26 -15.77
C VAL A 435 0.73 -1.16 -15.45
N PHE A 436 1.03 -2.33 -14.89
CA PHE A 436 0.05 -3.22 -14.30
C PHE A 436 -0.07 -2.91 -12.82
N THR A 437 -1.28 -2.65 -12.35
CA THR A 437 -1.54 -2.20 -10.99
C THR A 437 -2.48 -3.15 -10.25
N GLY A 438 -2.32 -3.25 -8.95
CA GLY A 438 -3.36 -3.75 -8.05
C GLY A 438 -3.39 -5.23 -7.73
N MET A 439 -2.43 -6.04 -8.17
CA MET A 439 -2.45 -7.46 -7.80
C MET A 439 -1.05 -8.05 -7.64
N SER A 440 -0.92 -8.88 -6.62
CA SER A 440 0.17 -9.84 -6.51
C SER A 440 -0.08 -10.93 -7.55
N LEU A 441 0.73 -10.95 -8.57
CA LEU A 441 0.56 -11.86 -9.69
C LEU A 441 1.14 -13.24 -9.35
N THR A 442 0.40 -14.04 -8.60
CA THR A 442 0.54 -15.49 -8.70
C THR A 442 -0.02 -15.93 -10.06
N GLY A 443 0.34 -17.11 -10.59
CA GLY A 443 -0.09 -17.53 -11.94
C GLY A 443 -1.59 -17.40 -12.17
N ILE A 444 -2.40 -17.67 -11.15
CA ILE A 444 -3.86 -17.60 -11.14
C ILE A 444 -4.37 -16.16 -11.18
N GLU A 445 -3.72 -15.28 -10.44
CA GLU A 445 -4.07 -13.85 -10.37
C GLU A 445 -3.69 -13.09 -11.63
N MET A 446 -2.63 -13.52 -12.35
CA MET A 446 -2.33 -13.00 -13.67
C MET A 446 -3.51 -13.22 -14.62
N ASP A 447 -4.06 -14.39 -14.60
CA ASP A 447 -5.14 -14.81 -15.47
C ASP A 447 -6.43 -14.02 -15.15
N TYR A 448 -6.77 -13.90 -13.88
CA TYR A 448 -7.87 -13.04 -13.43
C TYR A 448 -7.62 -11.57 -13.79
N PHE A 449 -6.41 -11.11 -13.59
CA PHE A 449 -5.97 -9.76 -13.88
C PHE A 449 -6.10 -9.40 -15.37
N LEU A 450 -5.58 -10.24 -16.24
CA LEU A 450 -5.69 -10.05 -17.67
C LEU A 450 -7.16 -10.14 -18.13
N SER A 451 -8.03 -10.80 -17.34
CA SER A 451 -9.47 -10.85 -17.57
C SER A 451 -10.19 -9.54 -17.28
N GLN A 452 -9.61 -8.69 -16.47
CA GLN A 452 -10.16 -7.39 -16.09
C GLN A 452 -9.73 -6.26 -17.04
N ILE A 453 -8.96 -6.56 -18.09
CA ILE A 453 -8.55 -5.57 -19.08
C ILE A 453 -9.80 -4.99 -19.77
N PRO A 454 -9.84 -3.66 -19.98
CA PRO A 454 -11.09 -2.92 -20.03
C PRO A 454 -11.99 -3.17 -21.23
N GLU A 455 -13.16 -2.59 -21.12
CA GLU A 455 -14.38 -2.75 -21.90
C GLU A 455 -14.32 -2.22 -23.33
N SER A 456 -13.21 -1.63 -23.78
CA SER A 456 -13.06 -1.17 -25.16
C SER A 456 -12.72 -2.34 -26.10
N ARG A 457 -13.10 -2.23 -27.33
CA ARG A 457 -12.92 -3.25 -28.35
C ARG A 457 -11.44 -3.59 -28.60
N GLY A 458 -10.54 -2.60 -28.54
CA GLY A 458 -9.09 -2.82 -28.59
C GLY A 458 -8.54 -3.60 -27.40
N ASP A 459 -9.17 -3.41 -26.24
CA ASP A 459 -8.81 -4.14 -25.02
C ASP A 459 -9.33 -5.57 -25.02
N PHE A 460 -10.42 -5.85 -25.76
CA PHE A 460 -10.91 -7.21 -25.96
C PHE A 460 -9.92 -8.08 -26.76
N GLY A 461 -9.14 -7.49 -27.67
CA GLY A 461 -8.05 -8.18 -28.36
C GLY A 461 -6.96 -8.66 -27.43
N LEU A 462 -6.61 -7.82 -26.45
CA LEU A 462 -5.69 -8.18 -25.39
C LEU A 462 -6.27 -9.30 -24.52
N GLN A 463 -7.56 -9.27 -24.21
CA GLN A 463 -8.26 -10.33 -23.48
C GLN A 463 -8.30 -11.66 -24.26
N ALA A 464 -8.55 -11.60 -25.54
CA ALA A 464 -8.58 -12.80 -26.38
C ALA A 464 -7.20 -13.46 -26.50
N TYR A 465 -6.14 -12.64 -26.59
CA TYR A 465 -4.78 -13.13 -26.55
C TYR A 465 -4.44 -13.81 -25.21
N VAL A 466 -4.86 -13.23 -24.13
CA VAL A 466 -4.71 -13.77 -22.79
C VAL A 466 -5.49 -15.05 -22.61
N PHE A 467 -6.63 -15.20 -23.25
CA PHE A 467 -7.41 -16.42 -23.24
C PHE A 467 -6.60 -17.65 -23.75
N GLU A 468 -5.80 -17.50 -24.79
CA GLU A 468 -4.92 -18.57 -25.28
C GLU A 468 -3.84 -18.96 -24.23
N TYR A 469 -3.38 -18.00 -23.45
CA TYR A 469 -2.44 -18.23 -22.34
C TYR A 469 -3.12 -18.83 -21.09
N MET A 470 -4.36 -18.44 -20.81
CA MET A 470 -5.12 -18.84 -19.63
C MET A 470 -5.73 -20.25 -19.72
N ARG A 471 -5.75 -20.80 -20.90
CA ARG A 471 -6.37 -22.11 -21.15
C ARG A 471 -5.86 -23.23 -20.23
N ASP A 472 -4.56 -23.23 -19.93
CA ASP A 472 -3.95 -24.20 -19.00
C ASP A 472 -4.44 -24.01 -17.56
N THR A 473 -4.79 -22.80 -17.19
CA THR A 473 -5.31 -22.43 -15.86
C THR A 473 -6.80 -22.77 -15.77
N PHE A 474 -7.57 -22.59 -16.84
CA PHE A 474 -8.95 -23.05 -16.93
C PHE A 474 -9.09 -24.58 -16.84
N ALA A 475 -8.13 -25.32 -17.41
CA ALA A 475 -8.10 -26.78 -17.25
C ALA A 475 -7.97 -27.18 -15.76
N SER A 476 -7.22 -26.42 -14.98
CA SER A 476 -7.11 -26.64 -13.52
C SER A 476 -8.40 -26.30 -12.76
N TYR A 477 -9.11 -25.27 -13.18
CA TYR A 477 -10.43 -24.90 -12.63
C TYR A 477 -11.50 -25.94 -12.97
N ALA A 478 -11.56 -26.39 -14.21
CA ALA A 478 -12.46 -27.47 -14.65
C ALA A 478 -12.20 -28.77 -13.89
N ALA A 479 -10.97 -29.02 -13.46
CA ALA A 479 -10.59 -30.14 -12.61
C ALA A 479 -11.06 -30.06 -11.15
N GLY A 480 -11.71 -28.96 -10.71
CA GLY A 480 -12.40 -28.86 -9.43
C GLY A 480 -11.99 -27.75 -8.47
N ASP A 481 -11.06 -26.88 -8.83
CA ASP A 481 -10.67 -25.73 -7.99
C ASP A 481 -11.58 -24.53 -8.23
N LYS A 482 -12.69 -24.45 -7.47
CA LYS A 482 -13.70 -23.40 -7.55
C LYS A 482 -13.39 -22.16 -6.70
N SER A 483 -12.17 -22.04 -6.16
CA SER A 483 -11.78 -20.91 -5.30
C SER A 483 -11.54 -19.62 -6.08
N ILE A 484 -11.55 -19.66 -7.38
CA ILE A 484 -11.26 -18.55 -8.28
C ILE A 484 -12.58 -17.89 -8.67
N GLY A 485 -12.80 -16.66 -8.20
CA GLY A 485 -13.89 -15.81 -8.66
C GLY A 485 -13.64 -15.35 -10.10
N MET A 486 -14.10 -16.12 -11.07
CA MET A 486 -13.86 -15.82 -12.47
C MET A 486 -14.85 -14.79 -13.03
N ASN A 487 -14.35 -13.94 -13.91
CA ASN A 487 -15.19 -13.06 -14.72
C ASN A 487 -16.15 -13.93 -15.57
N THR A 488 -17.42 -13.62 -15.51
CA THR A 488 -18.49 -14.35 -16.21
C THR A 488 -18.28 -14.43 -17.72
N ARG A 489 -17.57 -13.48 -18.33
CA ARG A 489 -17.24 -13.46 -19.77
C ARG A 489 -16.32 -14.61 -20.16
N TYR A 490 -15.32 -14.93 -19.34
CA TYR A 490 -14.39 -16.03 -19.61
C TYR A 490 -15.06 -17.38 -19.57
N VAL A 491 -15.84 -17.62 -18.52
CA VAL A 491 -16.62 -18.86 -18.40
C VAL A 491 -17.51 -19.08 -19.62
N ARG A 492 -18.04 -17.98 -20.18
CA ARG A 492 -18.89 -18.04 -21.37
C ARG A 492 -18.09 -18.31 -22.66
N VAL A 493 -16.90 -17.72 -22.82
CA VAL A 493 -16.02 -18.00 -23.96
C VAL A 493 -15.47 -19.41 -23.88
N GLU A 494 -15.12 -19.92 -22.69
CA GLU A 494 -14.70 -21.30 -22.48
C GLU A 494 -15.82 -22.28 -22.81
N ALA A 495 -17.04 -22.01 -22.38
CA ALA A 495 -18.19 -22.84 -22.74
C ALA A 495 -18.43 -22.92 -24.26
N ALA A 496 -18.14 -21.82 -24.98
CA ALA A 496 -18.17 -21.82 -26.44
C ALA A 496 -17.00 -22.62 -27.03
N ALA A 497 -15.80 -22.51 -26.47
CA ALA A 497 -14.63 -23.27 -26.90
C ALA A 497 -14.80 -24.78 -26.66
N ASP A 498 -15.35 -25.19 -25.54
CA ASP A 498 -15.69 -26.59 -25.25
C ASP A 498 -16.71 -27.17 -26.25
N LYS A 499 -17.64 -26.33 -26.71
CA LYS A 499 -18.73 -26.74 -27.57
C LYS A 499 -18.36 -26.73 -29.05
N TYR A 500 -17.61 -25.72 -29.49
CA TYR A 500 -17.33 -25.48 -30.91
C TYR A 500 -15.86 -25.63 -31.29
N GLY A 501 -14.99 -25.79 -30.30
CA GLY A 501 -13.54 -25.90 -30.45
C GLY A 501 -12.82 -24.54 -30.41
N ASP A 502 -11.56 -24.60 -29.96
CA ASP A 502 -10.73 -23.40 -29.76
C ASP A 502 -10.45 -22.63 -31.04
N GLU A 503 -10.20 -23.34 -32.12
CA GLU A 503 -9.88 -22.70 -33.39
C GLU A 503 -11.05 -21.89 -33.94
N TYR A 504 -12.28 -22.39 -33.75
CA TYR A 504 -13.50 -21.64 -34.07
C TYR A 504 -13.59 -20.37 -33.24
N CYS A 505 -13.44 -20.48 -31.93
CA CYS A 505 -13.52 -19.30 -31.04
C CYS A 505 -12.46 -18.27 -31.36
N ARG A 506 -11.21 -18.68 -31.61
CA ARG A 506 -10.12 -17.80 -31.97
C ARG A 506 -10.40 -17.02 -33.25
N LYS A 507 -10.81 -17.73 -34.33
CA LYS A 507 -11.14 -17.10 -35.62
C LYS A 507 -12.32 -16.12 -35.49
N ALA A 508 -13.34 -16.48 -34.71
CA ALA A 508 -14.49 -15.63 -34.47
C ALA A 508 -14.10 -14.36 -33.70
N ILE A 509 -13.26 -14.49 -32.68
CA ILE A 509 -12.73 -13.38 -31.89
C ILE A 509 -11.86 -12.47 -32.75
N ASP A 510 -10.92 -13.04 -33.53
CA ASP A 510 -10.08 -12.26 -34.45
C ASP A 510 -10.93 -11.47 -35.45
N LYS A 511 -11.94 -12.12 -36.04
CA LYS A 511 -12.87 -11.44 -36.96
C LYS A 511 -13.60 -10.28 -36.27
N TYR A 512 -14.16 -10.52 -35.09
CA TYR A 512 -14.84 -9.47 -34.31
C TYR A 512 -13.94 -8.28 -33.98
N LEU A 513 -12.67 -8.53 -33.69
CA LEU A 513 -11.70 -7.49 -33.33
C LEU A 513 -11.32 -6.60 -34.52
N TYR A 514 -11.19 -7.18 -35.71
CA TYR A 514 -10.72 -6.48 -36.91
C TYR A 514 -11.83 -6.02 -37.84
N ASP A 515 -13.09 -6.40 -37.61
CA ASP A 515 -14.22 -5.94 -38.40
C ASP A 515 -14.78 -4.61 -37.84
N GLU A 516 -14.32 -3.51 -38.39
CA GLU A 516 -14.79 -2.16 -38.00
C GLU A 516 -16.30 -1.94 -38.19
N SER A 517 -16.96 -2.76 -39.02
CA SER A 517 -18.41 -2.69 -39.26
C SER A 517 -19.23 -3.37 -38.17
N ASP A 518 -18.64 -4.22 -37.37
CA ASP A 518 -19.30 -4.90 -36.26
C ASP A 518 -19.49 -3.93 -35.07
N THR A 519 -20.70 -3.59 -34.75
CA THR A 519 -21.08 -2.63 -33.68
C THR A 519 -21.51 -3.30 -32.38
N ARG A 520 -21.45 -4.65 -32.29
CA ARG A 520 -21.84 -5.37 -31.08
C ARG A 520 -20.91 -5.04 -29.91
N THR A 521 -21.47 -5.02 -28.72
CA THR A 521 -20.67 -5.00 -27.49
C THR A 521 -19.98 -6.37 -27.29
N PRO A 522 -18.90 -6.47 -26.50
CA PRO A 522 -18.25 -7.73 -26.18
C PRO A 522 -19.21 -8.79 -25.61
N ASP A 523 -20.20 -8.40 -24.80
CA ASP A 523 -21.19 -9.33 -24.25
C ASP A 523 -22.15 -9.88 -25.28
N GLU A 524 -22.62 -9.05 -26.21
CA GLU A 524 -23.45 -9.48 -27.33
C GLU A 524 -22.70 -10.43 -28.26
N PHE A 525 -21.43 -10.11 -28.55
CA PHE A 525 -20.56 -11.00 -29.33
C PHE A 525 -20.36 -12.37 -28.65
N ILE A 526 -20.05 -12.38 -27.33
CA ILE A 526 -19.87 -13.64 -26.58
C ILE A 526 -21.17 -14.45 -26.52
N ASP A 527 -22.33 -13.80 -26.44
CA ASP A 527 -23.63 -14.50 -26.51
C ASP A 527 -23.85 -15.16 -27.87
N ASP A 528 -23.50 -14.50 -28.97
CA ASP A 528 -23.58 -15.07 -30.32
C ASP A 528 -22.56 -16.18 -30.53
N LEU A 529 -21.34 -16.02 -29.99
CA LEU A 529 -20.30 -17.05 -29.97
C LEU A 529 -20.82 -18.35 -29.29
N ASN A 530 -21.48 -18.19 -28.12
CA ASN A 530 -22.06 -19.31 -27.40
C ASN A 530 -23.26 -19.99 -28.11
N ARG A 531 -23.94 -19.23 -28.98
CA ARG A 531 -25.01 -19.76 -29.84
C ARG A 531 -24.46 -20.50 -31.09
N GLY A 532 -23.19 -20.29 -31.42
CA GLY A 532 -22.56 -20.81 -32.62
C GLY A 532 -23.06 -20.13 -33.90
N THR A 533 -23.45 -18.87 -33.80
CA THR A 533 -23.98 -18.07 -34.91
C THR A 533 -22.91 -17.31 -35.66
N GLU A 534 -21.69 -17.34 -35.20
CA GLU A 534 -20.55 -16.67 -35.83
C GLU A 534 -20.15 -17.36 -37.11
N ASN A 535 -20.22 -16.67 -38.25
CA ASN A 535 -19.77 -17.16 -39.55
C ASN A 535 -18.24 -17.08 -39.61
N VAL A 536 -17.60 -18.16 -39.22
CA VAL A 536 -16.15 -18.37 -39.34
C VAL A 536 -15.90 -19.18 -40.62
N GLU A 537 -15.81 -18.48 -41.76
CA GLU A 537 -15.40 -19.16 -43.01
C GLU A 537 -13.95 -19.66 -42.89
N ASN A 538 -13.71 -20.86 -43.38
CA ASN A 538 -12.41 -21.57 -43.40
C ASN A 538 -11.34 -20.82 -44.18
#